data_44826289de55a438134d431dbb477012
#
_entry.id   44826289de55a438134d431dbb477012
#
_cell.length_a   1.000
_cell.length_b   1.000
_cell.length_c   1.000
_cell.angle_alpha   90.00
_cell.angle_beta   90.00
_cell.angle_gamma   90.00
#
_symmetry.space_group_name_H-M   'P 1'
#
loop_
_entity.id
_entity.type
_entity.pdbx_description
1 polymer ?
#
loop_
_entity_poly.entity_id
_entity_poly.type
_entity_poly.pdbx_seq_one_letter_code
_entity_poly.pdbx_strand_id
1 'polypeptide(L)'
;PYKVYIIPQADLMTPQAQNAILKTIEEPPAYAVFLLLTENAEMLLPTINSRCVMLKLRNIKDTLIRKYLMENLEIPDYKADMCTAFAQGNVGRAIMLANSEHFNEIREEAVQLLKHIHDMELSEIVAAVKNISVYKLEITDYLDIIMIWYRDVLLYKATKEIGKVVFKDQLQSIKEQARKSSYE
;
A
#
# COMPACT_ATOMS: atom_id res chain seq x y z
N PRO A 1 5.47 -28.02 23.85
CA PRO A 1 5.61 -27.14 22.68
C PRO A 1 4.22 -26.78 22.16
N TYR A 2 3.99 -25.51 21.80
CA TYR A 2 2.77 -25.05 21.14
C TYR A 2 2.86 -25.30 19.63
N LYS A 3 1.69 -25.56 19.00
CA LYS A 3 1.54 -25.56 17.54
C LYS A 3 0.71 -24.33 17.15
N VAL A 4 1.23 -23.54 16.21
CA VAL A 4 0.53 -22.35 15.70
C VAL A 4 0.09 -22.64 14.27
N TYR A 5 -1.21 -22.50 14.03
CA TYR A 5 -1.83 -22.63 12.70
C TYR A 5 -2.21 -21.24 12.23
N ILE A 6 -1.60 -20.78 11.12
CA ILE A 6 -1.89 -19.48 10.52
C ILE A 6 -2.69 -19.72 9.25
N ILE A 7 -3.89 -19.16 9.19
CA ILE A 7 -4.78 -19.21 8.03
C ILE A 7 -4.84 -17.80 7.45
N PRO A 8 -4.02 -17.51 6.42
CA PRO A 8 -4.08 -16.23 5.75
C PRO A 8 -5.34 -16.13 4.90
N GLN A 9 -5.85 -14.92 4.70
CA GLN A 9 -7.06 -14.64 3.89
C GLN A 9 -8.26 -15.52 4.31
N ALA A 10 -8.51 -15.62 5.61
CA ALA A 10 -9.56 -16.45 6.16
C ALA A 10 -10.97 -16.05 5.67
N ASP A 11 -11.15 -14.81 5.24
CA ASP A 11 -12.34 -14.27 4.57
C ASP A 11 -12.63 -14.89 3.21
N LEU A 12 -11.63 -15.50 2.56
CA LEU A 12 -11.82 -16.22 1.28
C LEU A 12 -12.26 -17.68 1.46
N MET A 13 -12.32 -18.17 2.70
CA MET A 13 -12.83 -19.51 2.95
C MET A 13 -14.31 -19.61 2.56
N THR A 14 -14.67 -20.71 1.88
CA THR A 14 -16.09 -21.01 1.61
C THR A 14 -16.84 -21.26 2.92
N PRO A 15 -18.18 -21.04 2.98
CA PRO A 15 -18.97 -21.36 4.16
C PRO A 15 -18.81 -22.80 4.63
N GLN A 16 -18.63 -23.75 3.71
CA GLN A 16 -18.39 -25.15 4.05
C GLN A 16 -17.05 -25.35 4.76
N ALA A 17 -15.97 -24.68 4.29
CA ALA A 17 -14.66 -24.73 4.92
C ALA A 17 -14.70 -24.06 6.32
N GLN A 18 -15.40 -22.92 6.44
CA GLN A 18 -15.60 -22.25 7.72
C GLN A 18 -16.35 -23.14 8.72
N ASN A 19 -17.41 -23.84 8.29
CA ASN A 19 -18.14 -24.78 9.12
C ASN A 19 -17.29 -25.99 9.53
N ALA A 20 -16.42 -26.48 8.64
CA ALA A 20 -15.56 -27.63 8.94
C ALA A 20 -14.57 -27.37 10.08
N ILE A 21 -14.09 -26.13 10.25
CA ILE A 21 -13.14 -25.80 11.32
C ILE A 21 -13.81 -25.43 12.65
N LEU A 22 -15.15 -25.22 12.69
CA LEU A 22 -15.85 -24.77 13.89
C LEU A 22 -15.58 -25.67 15.09
N LYS A 23 -15.68 -27.00 14.92
CA LYS A 23 -15.44 -27.94 16.01
C LYS A 23 -14.04 -27.82 16.60
N THR A 24 -13.04 -27.56 15.75
CA THR A 24 -11.66 -27.41 16.18
C THR A 24 -11.43 -26.07 16.90
N ILE A 25 -12.18 -25.02 16.50
CA ILE A 25 -12.11 -23.70 17.16
C ILE A 25 -12.87 -23.71 18.49
N GLU A 26 -13.96 -24.50 18.60
CA GLU A 26 -14.74 -24.65 19.83
C GLU A 26 -13.96 -25.36 20.93
N GLU A 27 -13.29 -26.44 20.56
CA GLU A 27 -12.54 -27.32 21.49
C GLU A 27 -11.09 -27.48 20.98
N PRO A 28 -10.29 -26.41 20.98
CA PRO A 28 -8.92 -26.50 20.48
C PRO A 28 -8.07 -27.34 21.44
N PRO A 29 -7.16 -28.19 20.93
CA PRO A 29 -6.17 -28.83 21.78
C PRO A 29 -5.38 -27.79 22.60
N ALA A 30 -5.09 -28.09 23.86
CA ALA A 30 -4.43 -27.16 24.79
C ALA A 30 -3.07 -26.60 24.29
N TYR A 31 -2.47 -27.28 23.31
CA TYR A 31 -1.20 -26.88 22.68
C TYR A 31 -1.39 -26.13 21.36
N ALA A 32 -2.61 -25.95 20.87
CA ALA A 32 -2.87 -25.37 19.57
C ALA A 32 -3.30 -23.89 19.67
N VAL A 33 -2.74 -23.06 18.79
CA VAL A 33 -3.16 -21.67 18.59
C VAL A 33 -3.55 -21.50 17.12
N PHE A 34 -4.75 -20.96 16.88
CA PHE A 34 -5.25 -20.68 15.54
C PHE A 34 -5.27 -19.17 15.33
N LEU A 35 -4.59 -18.69 14.27
CA LEU A 35 -4.58 -17.31 13.83
C LEU A 35 -5.31 -17.22 12.48
N LEU A 36 -6.52 -16.65 12.50
CA LEU A 36 -7.29 -16.35 11.29
C LEU A 36 -6.96 -14.91 10.88
N LEU A 37 -6.24 -14.73 9.77
CA LEU A 37 -5.90 -13.43 9.24
C LEU A 37 -6.95 -13.03 8.20
N THR A 38 -7.54 -11.85 8.34
CA THR A 38 -8.59 -11.36 7.44
C THR A 38 -8.52 -9.85 7.30
N GLU A 39 -8.82 -9.34 6.13
CA GLU A 39 -9.04 -7.90 5.90
C GLU A 39 -10.48 -7.52 6.22
N ASN A 40 -11.41 -8.45 6.09
CA ASN A 40 -12.84 -8.22 6.36
C ASN A 40 -13.43 -9.33 7.25
N ALA A 41 -13.53 -9.05 8.56
CA ALA A 41 -14.08 -10.01 9.52
C ALA A 41 -15.58 -10.28 9.33
N GLU A 42 -16.32 -9.43 8.60
CA GLU A 42 -17.74 -9.63 8.31
C GLU A 42 -17.99 -10.78 7.32
N MET A 43 -16.98 -11.17 6.55
CA MET A 43 -17.03 -12.32 5.66
C MET A 43 -16.90 -13.66 6.40
N LEU A 44 -16.44 -13.63 7.65
CA LEU A 44 -16.43 -14.81 8.50
C LEU A 44 -17.82 -15.06 9.12
N LEU A 45 -18.17 -16.34 9.23
CA LEU A 45 -19.44 -16.70 9.86
C LEU A 45 -19.53 -16.14 11.30
N PRO A 46 -20.71 -15.67 11.73
CA PRO A 46 -20.91 -15.19 13.10
C PRO A 46 -20.51 -16.23 14.17
N THR A 47 -20.64 -17.49 13.83
CA THR A 47 -20.22 -18.63 14.68
C THR A 47 -18.71 -18.70 14.89
N ILE A 48 -17.89 -18.30 13.91
CA ILE A 48 -16.43 -18.17 14.06
C ILE A 48 -16.10 -16.94 14.87
N ASN A 49 -16.68 -15.78 14.50
CA ASN A 49 -16.41 -14.51 15.17
C ASN A 49 -16.74 -14.55 16.67
N SER A 50 -17.78 -15.30 17.06
CA SER A 50 -18.17 -15.44 18.48
C SER A 50 -17.23 -16.29 19.33
N ARG A 51 -16.35 -17.10 18.69
CA ARG A 51 -15.40 -18.01 19.33
C ARG A 51 -13.94 -17.56 19.24
N CYS A 52 -13.70 -16.49 18.48
CA CYS A 52 -12.36 -15.95 18.30
C CYS A 52 -12.21 -14.62 19.03
N VAL A 53 -11.03 -14.36 19.54
CA VAL A 53 -10.66 -13.03 20.05
C VAL A 53 -10.23 -12.18 18.86
N MET A 54 -10.97 -11.11 18.60
CA MET A 54 -10.66 -10.22 17.49
C MET A 54 -9.58 -9.20 17.89
N LEU A 55 -8.44 -9.26 17.19
CA LEU A 55 -7.36 -8.29 17.30
C LEU A 55 -7.36 -7.38 16.08
N LYS A 56 -7.84 -6.15 16.25
CA LYS A 56 -7.82 -5.14 15.17
C LYS A 56 -6.43 -4.51 15.07
N LEU A 57 -5.72 -4.80 13.99
CA LEU A 57 -4.49 -4.10 13.64
C LEU A 57 -4.84 -2.74 13.01
N ARG A 58 -4.07 -1.72 13.36
CA ARG A 58 -4.24 -0.36 12.84
C ARG A 58 -2.99 0.06 12.10
N ASN A 59 -3.17 0.96 11.14
CA ASN A 59 -2.06 1.60 10.46
C ASN A 59 -1.13 2.29 11.46
N ILE A 60 0.16 2.12 11.26
CA ILE A 60 1.21 2.73 12.07
C ILE A 60 1.44 4.17 11.59
N LYS A 61 1.75 5.07 12.52
CA LYS A 61 2.08 6.46 12.18
C LYS A 61 3.33 6.53 11.30
N ASP A 62 3.31 7.38 10.29
CA ASP A 62 4.41 7.56 9.35
C ASP A 62 5.74 7.87 10.05
N THR A 63 5.71 8.68 11.10
CA THR A 63 6.90 9.01 11.90
C THR A 63 7.57 7.77 12.52
N LEU A 64 6.79 6.76 12.92
CA LEU A 64 7.32 5.53 13.50
C LEU A 64 7.86 4.59 12.41
N ILE A 65 7.19 4.50 11.27
CA ILE A 65 7.66 3.72 10.12
C ILE A 65 8.98 4.28 9.62
N ARG A 66 9.03 5.60 9.38
CA ARG A 66 10.25 6.29 8.97
C ARG A 66 11.41 6.04 9.93
N LYS A 67 11.16 6.21 11.22
CA LYS A 67 12.16 5.95 12.26
C LYS A 67 12.67 4.50 12.18
N TYR A 68 11.77 3.54 12.06
CA TYR A 68 12.11 2.13 11.94
C TYR A 68 12.98 1.84 10.71
N LEU A 69 12.61 2.38 9.54
CA LEU A 69 13.39 2.20 8.31
C LEU A 69 14.82 2.76 8.44
N MET A 70 14.96 3.92 9.07
CA MET A 70 16.27 4.56 9.22
C MET A 70 17.15 3.89 10.30
N GLU A 71 16.58 3.60 11.47
CA GLU A 71 17.36 3.11 12.61
C GLU A 71 17.62 1.59 12.57
N ASN A 72 16.67 0.80 12.03
CA ASN A 72 16.78 -0.65 12.05
C ASN A 72 17.21 -1.25 10.70
N LEU A 73 16.95 -0.56 9.59
CA LEU A 73 17.26 -1.03 8.24
C LEU A 73 18.28 -0.13 7.52
N GLU A 74 18.78 0.91 8.20
CA GLU A 74 19.80 1.83 7.68
C GLU A 74 19.39 2.49 6.33
N ILE A 75 18.08 2.62 6.07
CA ILE A 75 17.57 3.22 4.85
C ILE A 75 17.82 4.73 4.86
N PRO A 76 18.41 5.31 3.81
CA PRO A 76 18.64 6.74 3.71
C PRO A 76 17.35 7.56 3.87
N ASP A 77 17.45 8.74 4.49
CA ASP A 77 16.34 9.62 4.86
C ASP A 77 15.33 9.85 3.72
N TYR A 78 15.82 10.26 2.54
CA TYR A 78 14.97 10.53 1.38
C TYR A 78 14.19 9.29 0.92
N LYS A 79 14.80 8.09 0.99
CA LYS A 79 14.18 6.83 0.61
C LYS A 79 13.18 6.37 1.69
N ALA A 80 13.51 6.58 2.96
CA ALA A 80 12.63 6.27 4.08
C ALA A 80 11.36 7.13 4.05
N ASP A 81 11.47 8.44 3.76
CA ASP A 81 10.33 9.34 3.57
C ASP A 81 9.40 8.84 2.47
N MET A 82 9.97 8.49 1.32
CA MET A 82 9.23 7.99 0.17
C MET A 82 8.53 6.66 0.49
N CYS A 83 9.27 5.64 0.94
CA CYS A 83 8.69 4.33 1.26
C CYS A 83 7.60 4.41 2.34
N THR A 84 7.76 5.30 3.33
CA THR A 84 6.76 5.55 4.36
C THR A 84 5.46 6.10 3.76
N ALA A 85 5.57 7.09 2.88
CA ALA A 85 4.40 7.70 2.23
C ALA A 85 3.63 6.70 1.36
N PHE A 86 4.33 5.87 0.60
CA PHE A 86 3.72 4.82 -0.24
C PHE A 86 3.18 3.63 0.57
N ALA A 87 3.71 3.39 1.76
CA ALA A 87 3.27 2.31 2.64
C ALA A 87 1.92 2.59 3.32
N GLN A 88 1.49 3.84 3.42
CA GLN A 88 0.19 4.24 3.97
C GLN A 88 -0.08 3.64 5.36
N GLY A 89 0.93 3.58 6.22
CA GLY A 89 0.83 3.01 7.56
C GLY A 89 1.10 1.50 7.67
N ASN A 90 1.43 0.82 6.56
CA ASN A 90 1.77 -0.61 6.54
C ASN A 90 3.30 -0.80 6.59
N VAL A 91 3.83 -1.22 7.75
CA VAL A 91 5.27 -1.42 7.96
C VAL A 91 5.85 -2.48 7.01
N GLY A 92 5.13 -3.58 6.81
CA GLY A 92 5.58 -4.66 5.91
C GLY A 92 5.75 -4.17 4.48
N ARG A 93 4.80 -3.36 4.00
CA ARG A 93 4.89 -2.72 2.69
C ARG A 93 6.05 -1.73 2.62
N ALA A 94 6.27 -0.92 3.67
CA ALA A 94 7.39 0.01 3.72
C ALA A 94 8.75 -0.71 3.59
N ILE A 95 8.92 -1.85 4.28
CA ILE A 95 10.12 -2.68 4.21
C ILE A 95 10.29 -3.26 2.81
N MET A 96 9.21 -3.77 2.22
CA MET A 96 9.24 -4.34 0.87
C MET A 96 9.66 -3.30 -0.17
N LEU A 97 9.06 -2.11 -0.15
CA LEU A 97 9.40 -1.01 -1.04
C LEU A 97 10.85 -0.54 -0.85
N ALA A 98 11.32 -0.46 0.39
CA ALA A 98 12.69 -0.05 0.71
C ALA A 98 13.75 -1.03 0.15
N ASN A 99 13.43 -2.31 0.06
CA ASN A 99 14.32 -3.35 -0.47
C ASN A 99 14.11 -3.65 -1.97
N SER A 100 13.11 -3.06 -2.61
CA SER A 100 12.83 -3.27 -4.03
C SER A 100 13.67 -2.34 -4.90
N GLU A 101 14.51 -2.92 -5.75
CA GLU A 101 15.19 -2.17 -6.82
C GLU A 101 14.20 -1.78 -7.92
N HIS A 102 13.31 -2.70 -8.25
CA HIS A 102 12.30 -2.53 -9.30
C HIS A 102 11.28 -1.41 -9.00
N PHE A 103 10.99 -1.13 -7.74
CA PHE A 103 10.12 -0.02 -7.36
C PHE A 103 10.68 1.34 -7.81
N ASN A 104 12.00 1.52 -7.76
CA ASN A 104 12.61 2.76 -8.23
C ASN A 104 12.47 2.93 -9.76
N GLU A 105 12.59 1.85 -10.52
CA GLU A 105 12.41 1.87 -11.99
C GLU A 105 10.97 2.24 -12.34
N ILE A 106 9.98 1.58 -11.73
CA ILE A 106 8.55 1.88 -11.91
C ILE A 106 8.26 3.35 -11.55
N ARG A 107 8.84 3.83 -10.45
CA ARG A 107 8.67 5.22 -10.02
C ARG A 107 9.22 6.21 -11.05
N GLU A 108 10.41 5.99 -11.56
CA GLU A 108 11.01 6.86 -12.55
C GLU A 108 10.19 6.91 -13.83
N GLU A 109 9.74 5.76 -14.32
CA GLU A 109 8.90 5.64 -15.51
C GLU A 109 7.56 6.35 -15.31
N ALA A 110 6.88 6.10 -14.19
CA ALA A 110 5.61 6.75 -13.86
C ALA A 110 5.76 8.28 -13.75
N VAL A 111 6.82 8.76 -13.10
CA VAL A 111 7.08 10.20 -12.96
C VAL A 111 7.35 10.84 -14.34
N GLN A 112 8.09 10.18 -15.23
CA GLN A 112 8.30 10.70 -16.58
C GLN A 112 6.99 10.81 -17.37
N LEU A 113 6.15 9.77 -17.30
CA LEU A 113 4.81 9.81 -17.90
C LEU A 113 3.99 10.98 -17.35
N LEU A 114 3.90 11.11 -16.02
CA LEU A 114 3.07 12.11 -15.35
C LEU A 114 3.52 13.56 -15.62
N LYS A 115 4.81 13.79 -15.87
CA LYS A 115 5.31 15.12 -16.26
C LYS A 115 4.80 15.55 -17.63
N HIS A 116 4.66 14.63 -18.55
CA HIS A 116 4.37 14.92 -19.96
C HIS A 116 2.93 14.61 -20.37
N ILE A 117 2.13 13.96 -19.53
CA ILE A 117 0.79 13.45 -19.87
C ILE A 117 -0.16 14.52 -20.43
N HIS A 118 -0.02 15.77 -20.02
CA HIS A 118 -0.86 16.88 -20.51
C HIS A 118 -0.49 17.36 -21.93
N ASP A 119 0.73 17.04 -22.37
CA ASP A 119 1.24 17.46 -23.66
C ASP A 119 1.31 16.27 -24.66
N MET A 120 0.89 15.07 -24.22
CA MET A 120 0.88 13.83 -25.02
C MET A 120 -0.33 13.73 -25.92
N GLU A 121 -0.11 13.19 -27.13
CA GLU A 121 -1.19 12.79 -28.02
C GLU A 121 -1.89 11.50 -27.54
N LEU A 122 -3.12 11.27 -27.97
CA LEU A 122 -3.91 10.10 -27.58
C LEU A 122 -3.18 8.78 -27.93
N SER A 123 -2.49 8.72 -29.05
CA SER A 123 -1.68 7.57 -29.48
C SER A 123 -0.54 7.25 -28.50
N GLU A 124 0.11 8.27 -27.95
CA GLU A 124 1.18 8.15 -26.95
C GLU A 124 0.64 7.68 -25.62
N ILE A 125 -0.52 8.21 -25.18
CA ILE A 125 -1.21 7.77 -23.96
C ILE A 125 -1.58 6.28 -24.06
N VAL A 126 -2.13 5.85 -25.21
CA VAL A 126 -2.48 4.44 -25.43
C VAL A 126 -1.23 3.54 -25.40
N ALA A 127 -0.12 4.00 -25.96
CA ALA A 127 1.14 3.26 -25.92
C ALA A 127 1.67 3.16 -24.47
N ALA A 128 1.62 4.24 -23.71
CA ALA A 128 2.01 4.26 -22.29
C ALA A 128 1.16 3.29 -21.46
N VAL A 129 -0.17 3.29 -21.62
CA VAL A 129 -1.06 2.35 -20.94
C VAL A 129 -0.75 0.89 -21.29
N LYS A 130 -0.41 0.60 -22.55
CA LYS A 130 0.03 -0.74 -22.95
C LYS A 130 1.35 -1.15 -22.25
N ASN A 131 2.30 -0.22 -22.13
CA ASN A 131 3.55 -0.49 -21.41
C ASN A 131 3.30 -0.77 -19.92
N ILE A 132 2.47 0.04 -19.26
CA ILE A 132 2.07 -0.19 -17.87
C ILE A 132 1.44 -1.57 -17.67
N SER A 133 0.65 -2.05 -18.65
CA SER A 133 -0.03 -3.35 -18.56
C SER A 133 0.93 -4.55 -18.56
N VAL A 134 2.21 -4.36 -18.88
CA VAL A 134 3.26 -5.38 -18.75
C VAL A 134 3.58 -5.65 -17.29
N TYR A 135 3.46 -4.65 -16.41
CA TYR A 135 3.68 -4.74 -14.96
C TYR A 135 2.49 -5.37 -14.23
N LYS A 136 2.14 -6.61 -14.58
CA LYS A 136 0.94 -7.28 -14.03
C LYS A 136 0.93 -7.40 -12.51
N LEU A 137 2.09 -7.62 -11.90
CA LEU A 137 2.23 -7.82 -10.45
C LEU A 137 2.38 -6.48 -9.71
N GLU A 138 3.00 -5.50 -10.34
CA GLU A 138 3.33 -4.20 -9.75
C GLU A 138 2.37 -3.07 -10.19
N ILE A 139 1.28 -3.41 -10.87
CA ILE A 139 0.31 -2.39 -11.35
C ILE A 139 -0.26 -1.57 -10.19
N THR A 140 -0.39 -2.16 -9.02
CA THR A 140 -0.85 -1.46 -7.82
C THR A 140 0.14 -0.38 -7.40
N ASP A 141 1.43 -0.67 -7.44
CA ASP A 141 2.48 0.31 -7.10
C ASP A 141 2.50 1.46 -8.11
N TYR A 142 2.30 1.16 -9.40
CA TYR A 142 2.20 2.17 -10.44
C TYR A 142 0.99 3.10 -10.22
N LEU A 143 -0.18 2.53 -9.91
CA LEU A 143 -1.39 3.30 -9.60
C LEU A 143 -1.23 4.15 -8.34
N ASP A 144 -0.59 3.63 -7.30
CA ASP A 144 -0.31 4.39 -6.09
C ASP A 144 0.62 5.58 -6.36
N ILE A 145 1.61 5.43 -7.25
CA ILE A 145 2.46 6.54 -7.69
C ILE A 145 1.62 7.63 -8.34
N ILE A 146 0.73 7.25 -9.28
CA ILE A 146 -0.18 8.19 -9.94
C ILE A 146 -1.06 8.90 -8.91
N MET A 147 -1.67 8.16 -7.99
CA MET A 147 -2.55 8.71 -6.97
C MET A 147 -1.83 9.70 -6.05
N ILE A 148 -0.63 9.35 -5.59
CA ILE A 148 0.17 10.21 -4.71
C ILE A 148 0.65 11.45 -5.46
N TRP A 149 1.00 11.33 -6.75
CA TRP A 149 1.35 12.47 -7.58
C TRP A 149 0.22 13.49 -7.67
N TYR A 150 -0.98 13.05 -8.07
CA TYR A 150 -2.12 13.96 -8.16
C TYR A 150 -2.57 14.49 -6.80
N ARG A 151 -2.45 13.70 -5.74
CA ARG A 151 -2.63 14.19 -4.36
C ARG A 151 -1.69 15.36 -4.08
N ASP A 152 -0.42 15.22 -4.41
CA ASP A 152 0.59 16.26 -4.19
C ASP A 152 0.31 17.52 -5.01
N VAL A 153 -0.14 17.37 -6.28
CA VAL A 153 -0.57 18.48 -7.12
C VAL A 153 -1.74 19.23 -6.48
N LEU A 154 -2.77 18.50 -6.06
CA LEU A 154 -3.96 19.10 -5.42
C LEU A 154 -3.63 19.73 -4.06
N LEU A 155 -2.84 19.05 -3.24
CA LEU A 155 -2.38 19.54 -1.95
C LEU A 155 -1.60 20.83 -2.09
N TYR A 156 -0.62 20.86 -3.01
CA TYR A 156 0.15 22.07 -3.27
C TYR A 156 -0.73 23.19 -3.83
N LYS A 157 -1.68 22.87 -4.72
CA LYS A 157 -2.62 23.86 -5.26
C LYS A 157 -3.44 24.51 -4.15
N ALA A 158 -3.96 23.72 -3.21
CA ALA A 158 -4.83 24.18 -2.13
C ALA A 158 -4.07 24.91 -1.01
N THR A 159 -2.91 24.40 -0.58
CA THR A 159 -2.24 24.85 0.65
C THR A 159 -0.95 25.63 0.42
N LYS A 160 -0.29 25.44 -0.73
CA LYS A 160 1.08 25.92 -1.02
C LYS A 160 2.15 25.35 -0.07
N GLU A 161 1.81 24.36 0.77
CA GLU A 161 2.70 23.74 1.74
C GLU A 161 3.60 22.70 1.10
N ILE A 162 4.89 22.99 0.95
CA ILE A 162 5.88 22.11 0.36
C ILE A 162 6.20 20.92 1.31
N GLY A 163 6.14 21.16 2.62
CA GLY A 163 6.52 20.16 3.63
C GLY A 163 5.67 18.87 3.60
N LYS A 164 4.45 18.94 3.08
CA LYS A 164 3.52 17.80 2.98
C LYS A 164 3.58 17.05 1.65
N VAL A 165 4.35 17.56 0.67
CA VAL A 165 4.53 16.94 -0.65
C VAL A 165 5.49 15.75 -0.52
N VAL A 166 5.11 14.60 -1.08
CA VAL A 166 5.95 13.38 -1.10
C VAL A 166 7.02 13.47 -2.17
N PHE A 167 6.64 13.92 -3.39
CA PHE A 167 7.56 14.10 -4.51
C PHE A 167 8.36 15.40 -4.39
N LYS A 168 9.16 15.54 -3.32
CA LYS A 168 9.98 16.73 -3.06
C LYS A 168 11.03 16.97 -4.15
N ASP A 169 11.56 15.90 -4.72
CA ASP A 169 12.51 15.90 -5.84
C ASP A 169 11.88 16.36 -7.16
N GLN A 170 10.54 16.34 -7.27
CA GLN A 170 9.78 16.73 -8.45
C GLN A 170 8.95 18.00 -8.24
N LEU A 171 9.30 18.81 -7.25
CA LEU A 171 8.52 19.96 -6.82
C LEU A 171 8.21 20.97 -7.94
N GLN A 172 9.14 21.15 -8.89
CA GLN A 172 8.93 22.05 -10.01
C GLN A 172 7.77 21.59 -10.90
N SER A 173 7.76 20.32 -11.28
CA SER A 173 6.70 19.71 -12.10
C SER A 173 5.35 19.71 -11.38
N ILE A 174 5.32 19.44 -10.06
CA ILE A 174 4.12 19.56 -9.23
C ILE A 174 3.56 20.98 -9.26
N LYS A 175 4.42 22.01 -9.13
CA LYS A 175 4.01 23.42 -9.18
C LYS A 175 3.44 23.81 -10.53
N GLU A 176 4.05 23.36 -11.63
CA GLU A 176 3.61 23.64 -12.98
C GLU A 176 2.23 23.01 -13.26
N GLN A 177 2.05 21.74 -12.91
CA GLN A 177 0.77 21.08 -13.06
C GLN A 177 -0.31 21.71 -12.16
N ALA A 178 0.01 22.07 -10.93
CA ALA A 178 -0.92 22.76 -10.05
C ALA A 178 -1.40 24.12 -10.57
N ARG A 179 -0.62 24.78 -11.45
CA ARG A 179 -1.04 26.00 -12.15
C ARG A 179 -1.93 25.72 -13.35
N LYS A 180 -1.63 24.65 -14.13
CA LYS A 180 -2.34 24.28 -15.36
C LYS A 180 -3.67 23.59 -15.06
N SER A 181 -3.77 22.78 -14.00
CA SER A 181 -4.97 22.02 -13.65
C SER A 181 -6.08 22.90 -13.11
N SER A 182 -7.32 22.73 -13.56
CA SER A 182 -8.51 23.29 -12.91
C SER A 182 -8.93 22.42 -11.71
N TYR A 183 -9.96 22.83 -10.94
CA TYR A 183 -10.57 21.99 -9.91
C TYR A 183 -11.74 21.16 -10.46
N GLU A 184 -12.02 21.30 -11.76
CA GLU A 184 -13.05 20.57 -12.48
C GLU A 184 -12.48 19.32 -13.16
#